data_78ed9cbf15a2bd4a8c34df152bf54ffb
#
_entry.id   78ed9cbf15a2bd4a8c34df152bf54ffb
#
_cell.length_a   1.000
_cell.length_b   1.000
_cell.length_c   1.000
_cell.angle_alpha   90.00
_cell.angle_beta   90.00
_cell.angle_gamma   90.00
#
_symmetry.space_group_name_H-M   'P 1'
#
loop_
_entity.id
_entity.type
_entity.pdbx_description
1 polymer ?
#
loop_
_entity_poly.entity_id
_entity_poly.type
_entity_poly.pdbx_seq_one_letter_code
_entity_poly.pdbx_strand_id
1 'polypeptide(L)'
;MSMMMAAPNLVRCYSSFRNGVRRESHKSKWRCKADGEADVIVIGSGIGGLCCGALLARYEEDVLVVESHDQPGGAAHSFDVKGFKFDSGPSLFSGLQSRGPQANPLAQVLDALGETLPCVTYDSWMVHIPEGQFLSRIGPTEFFKDLQQYAGPNAVDEWRKLLDAVLPLSAAAMALPPLSIRGDWGVVSTAAARYAPSLLKSFIQMGPRTALGATKLLRPFSEILDDLQLKDPFIRNWIDLLAFLLAGVKANAVLSAEMVYMFAEWYKPGCCLEYPLHGSAAIVDALVRGLEKFGGRISLQSHVEKIVVENDRAIGVKLRSGQFLRAKKAVVSNASMWDTLKLLPKEVVAKSFSDRINTTPQCDSFMHLHLGFDAEDIRSDLGIHHIVVNDWKRGVDADQNVVLISIPSALSPHLAPPGKHVLHAYMPGTEPFDLWEGLDRRSAEYRNLKAERSEVMWKAVERAVGEGFSREKCEVKLVGSPLTHQRFLRRNRGTYGPAVQAGTDTFPGHSTPIPQLYCCGDSTFPGIGVPAVAASGAIVANSLVSVSQHSNLLDAIGI
;
A
#
# COMPACT_ATOMS: atom_id res chain seq x y z
N MET A 1 -46.91 11.27 32.14
CA MET A 1 -46.38 12.58 31.75
C MET A 1 -44.91 12.37 31.39
N SER A 2 -44.70 12.40 30.11
CA SER A 2 -43.46 12.08 29.39
C SER A 2 -42.37 13.12 29.63
N MET A 3 -41.14 12.71 29.80
CA MET A 3 -39.97 13.55 29.51
C MET A 3 -39.02 12.74 28.66
N MET A 4 -39.13 12.92 27.35
CA MET A 4 -38.12 12.65 26.37
C MET A 4 -36.96 13.60 26.66
N MET A 5 -35.80 13.09 27.08
CA MET A 5 -34.57 13.85 27.01
C MET A 5 -33.86 13.54 25.70
N ALA A 6 -33.78 14.56 24.87
CA ALA A 6 -33.10 14.59 23.61
C ALA A 6 -31.58 14.46 23.85
N ALA A 7 -30.97 13.55 23.11
CA ALA A 7 -29.52 13.48 23.00
C ALA A 7 -29.00 14.66 22.15
N PRO A 8 -28.06 15.47 22.64
CA PRO A 8 -27.49 16.56 21.84
C PRO A 8 -26.20 16.17 21.15
N ASN A 9 -26.18 16.40 19.85
CA ASN A 9 -25.02 16.86 19.08
C ASN A 9 -23.76 15.97 18.96
N LEU A 10 -23.83 14.93 18.13
CA LEU A 10 -22.67 14.15 17.72
C LEU A 10 -22.36 14.17 16.22
N VAL A 11 -22.81 15.17 15.46
CA VAL A 11 -22.59 15.22 14.00
C VAL A 11 -22.27 16.63 13.53
N ARG A 12 -21.11 17.16 13.94
CA ARG A 12 -20.62 18.42 13.39
C ARG A 12 -19.12 18.38 13.15
N CYS A 13 -18.62 17.63 12.19
CA CYS A 13 -17.21 17.77 11.82
C CYS A 13 -16.84 17.65 10.35
N TYR A 14 -17.72 17.23 9.44
CA TYR A 14 -17.33 17.19 8.03
C TYR A 14 -18.03 18.21 7.13
N SER A 15 -19.07 18.91 7.58
CA SER A 15 -19.71 19.98 6.81
C SER A 15 -19.14 21.38 7.06
N SER A 16 -18.30 21.58 8.09
CA SER A 16 -17.74 22.89 8.46
C SER A 16 -16.38 23.21 7.81
N PHE A 17 -15.88 22.39 6.88
CA PHE A 17 -14.64 22.69 6.17
C PHE A 17 -14.73 23.87 5.19
N ARG A 18 -15.82 24.63 5.18
CA ARG A 18 -15.90 25.88 4.43
C ARG A 18 -15.86 27.16 5.28
N ASN A 19 -16.04 27.11 6.60
CA ASN A 19 -16.02 28.32 7.41
C ASN A 19 -15.19 28.12 8.68
N GLY A 20 -14.01 28.70 8.72
CA GLY A 20 -13.45 29.27 9.94
C GLY A 20 -12.40 28.51 10.71
N VAL A 21 -11.82 27.42 10.26
CA VAL A 21 -10.46 27.06 10.70
C VAL A 21 -9.50 27.73 9.70
N ARG A 22 -8.89 28.84 10.08
CA ARG A 22 -7.64 29.27 9.44
C ARG A 22 -6.71 28.07 9.58
N ARG A 23 -6.61 27.26 8.48
CA ARG A 23 -5.42 26.47 8.26
C ARG A 23 -4.29 27.47 8.37
N GLU A 24 -3.41 27.35 9.38
CA GLU A 24 -2.03 27.71 9.16
C GLU A 24 -1.61 26.83 7.99
N SER A 25 -1.74 27.40 6.80
CA SER A 25 -1.21 26.80 5.62
C SER A 25 0.28 26.69 5.89
N HIS A 26 0.79 25.50 6.21
CA HIS A 26 2.06 25.15 5.65
C HIS A 26 1.85 25.40 4.15
N LYS A 27 2.21 26.62 3.72
CA LYS A 27 2.34 26.93 2.30
C LYS A 27 3.20 25.80 1.79
N SER A 28 2.59 24.88 1.03
CA SER A 28 3.30 23.69 0.57
C SER A 28 4.60 24.17 -0.02
N LYS A 29 5.74 23.73 0.51
CA LYS A 29 7.08 23.98 -0.01
C LYS A 29 7.17 23.64 -1.50
N TRP A 30 6.20 22.90 -2.00
CA TRP A 30 6.16 22.13 -3.23
C TRP A 30 5.21 22.73 -4.27
N ARG A 31 5.25 24.03 -4.57
CA ARG A 31 4.48 24.64 -5.66
C ARG A 31 5.40 25.03 -6.80
N CYS A 32 5.58 24.13 -7.77
CA CYS A 32 5.97 24.53 -9.11
C CYS A 32 4.70 24.81 -9.94
N LYS A 33 4.69 25.89 -10.75
CA LYS A 33 3.70 26.00 -11.82
C LYS A 33 4.06 24.91 -12.84
N ALA A 34 3.06 24.16 -13.29
CA ALA A 34 3.23 23.26 -14.41
C ALA A 34 3.60 24.08 -15.64
N ASP A 35 4.87 24.12 -16.02
CA ASP A 35 5.32 24.74 -17.26
C ASP A 35 5.12 23.78 -18.43
N GLY A 36 4.72 24.31 -19.56
CA GLY A 36 4.12 23.70 -20.73
C GLY A 36 4.62 22.37 -21.26
N GLU A 37 5.84 21.90 -20.92
CA GLU A 37 6.37 20.61 -21.42
C GLU A 37 7.36 19.95 -20.45
N ALA A 38 7.52 18.61 -20.61
CA ALA A 38 8.53 17.79 -19.96
C ALA A 38 8.89 16.60 -20.85
N ASP A 39 9.99 15.91 -20.59
CA ASP A 39 10.27 14.64 -21.28
C ASP A 39 9.23 13.60 -20.86
N VAL A 40 9.01 13.46 -19.56
CA VAL A 40 8.02 12.54 -19.01
C VAL A 40 7.05 13.26 -18.07
N ILE A 41 5.75 13.02 -18.26
CA ILE A 41 4.71 13.47 -17.36
C ILE A 41 4.17 12.26 -16.58
N VAL A 42 4.22 12.33 -15.24
CA VAL A 42 3.66 11.31 -14.36
C VAL A 42 2.35 11.81 -13.76
N ILE A 43 1.26 11.07 -13.96
CA ILE A 43 -0.07 11.37 -13.42
C ILE A 43 -0.23 10.71 -12.05
N GLY A 44 -0.34 11.51 -11.00
CA GLY A 44 -0.53 11.08 -9.62
C GLY A 44 0.79 10.85 -8.86
N SER A 45 0.85 11.43 -7.65
CA SER A 45 2.00 11.39 -6.74
C SER A 45 1.88 10.33 -5.64
N GLY A 46 1.15 9.24 -5.87
CA GLY A 46 1.24 8.06 -5.01
C GLY A 46 2.66 7.48 -5.02
N ILE A 47 2.99 6.57 -4.11
CA ILE A 47 4.36 6.01 -3.98
C ILE A 47 4.88 5.49 -5.33
N GLY A 48 4.09 4.75 -6.10
CA GLY A 48 4.52 4.26 -7.42
C GLY A 48 4.90 5.37 -8.40
N GLY A 49 4.08 6.43 -8.48
CA GLY A 49 4.34 7.58 -9.33
C GLY A 49 5.55 8.40 -8.87
N LEU A 50 5.73 8.58 -7.56
CA LEU A 50 6.91 9.26 -7.00
C LEU A 50 8.19 8.44 -7.21
N CYS A 51 8.16 7.12 -7.02
CA CYS A 51 9.30 6.25 -7.31
C CYS A 51 9.69 6.32 -8.79
N CYS A 52 8.69 6.24 -9.70
CA CYS A 52 8.92 6.38 -11.13
C CYS A 52 9.52 7.74 -11.48
N GLY A 53 8.88 8.82 -11.03
CA GLY A 53 9.33 10.19 -11.34
C GLY A 53 10.71 10.51 -10.77
N ALA A 54 10.98 10.11 -9.53
CA ALA A 54 12.26 10.36 -8.88
C ALA A 54 13.43 9.57 -9.54
N LEU A 55 13.19 8.31 -9.93
CA LEU A 55 14.19 7.53 -10.66
C LEU A 55 14.43 8.09 -12.06
N LEU A 56 13.39 8.51 -12.79
CA LEU A 56 13.54 9.16 -14.09
C LEU A 56 14.35 10.46 -13.98
N ALA A 57 14.06 11.28 -12.97
CA ALA A 57 14.88 12.47 -12.69
C ALA A 57 16.33 12.08 -12.35
N ARG A 58 16.56 11.00 -11.61
CA ARG A 58 17.90 10.46 -11.33
C ARG A 58 18.62 9.97 -12.59
N TYR A 59 17.87 9.55 -13.61
CA TYR A 59 18.37 9.23 -14.95
C TYR A 59 18.51 10.47 -15.86
N GLU A 60 18.41 11.68 -15.30
CA GLU A 60 18.57 12.96 -16.01
C GLU A 60 17.45 13.29 -17.02
N GLU A 61 16.27 12.67 -16.86
CA GLU A 61 15.10 13.02 -17.63
C GLU A 61 14.41 14.27 -17.03
N ASP A 62 13.86 15.14 -17.88
CA ASP A 62 13.00 16.24 -17.43
C ASP A 62 11.61 15.70 -17.05
N VAL A 63 11.33 15.64 -15.76
CA VAL A 63 10.12 14.99 -15.21
C VAL A 63 9.20 15.99 -14.54
N LEU A 64 7.91 15.90 -14.87
CA LEU A 64 6.85 16.61 -14.19
C LEU A 64 5.82 15.62 -13.62
N VAL A 65 5.72 15.56 -12.29
CA VAL A 65 4.65 14.83 -11.58
C VAL A 65 3.46 15.78 -11.39
N VAL A 66 2.27 15.39 -11.84
CA VAL A 66 1.03 16.17 -11.70
C VAL A 66 0.09 15.49 -10.71
N GLU A 67 -0.31 16.22 -9.67
CA GLU A 67 -1.13 15.71 -8.55
C GLU A 67 -2.41 16.53 -8.39
N SER A 68 -3.54 15.83 -8.26
CA SER A 68 -4.86 16.47 -8.10
C SER A 68 -5.12 17.03 -6.71
N HIS A 69 -4.44 16.48 -5.70
CA HIS A 69 -4.55 16.86 -4.29
C HIS A 69 -3.65 18.07 -3.96
N ASP A 70 -3.84 18.67 -2.80
CA ASP A 70 -2.98 19.74 -2.27
C ASP A 70 -1.75 19.22 -1.51
N GLN A 71 -1.58 17.90 -1.42
CA GLN A 71 -0.44 17.20 -0.84
C GLN A 71 -0.05 16.00 -1.72
N PRO A 72 1.24 15.64 -1.78
CA PRO A 72 1.70 14.41 -2.44
C PRO A 72 1.44 13.19 -1.58
N GLY A 73 1.57 11.99 -2.17
CA GLY A 73 1.66 10.73 -1.45
C GLY A 73 0.50 9.75 -1.70
N GLY A 74 -0.59 10.19 -2.33
CA GLY A 74 -1.74 9.31 -2.55
C GLY A 74 -2.25 8.73 -1.22
N ALA A 75 -2.39 7.40 -1.11
CA ALA A 75 -2.81 6.75 0.13
C ALA A 75 -1.80 6.86 1.29
N ALA A 76 -0.53 7.15 1.00
CA ALA A 76 0.51 7.29 2.02
C ALA A 76 0.67 8.73 2.57
N HIS A 77 -0.22 9.65 2.21
CA HIS A 77 -0.17 10.99 2.79
C HIS A 77 -0.56 10.99 4.28
N SER A 78 -0.11 12.00 5.01
CA SER A 78 -0.57 12.26 6.38
C SER A 78 -1.29 13.61 6.44
N PHE A 79 -2.11 13.81 7.46
CA PHE A 79 -2.84 15.07 7.66
C PHE A 79 -2.91 15.44 9.14
N ASP A 80 -2.97 16.75 9.43
CA ASP A 80 -2.99 17.28 10.79
C ASP A 80 -4.38 17.80 11.17
N VAL A 81 -4.84 17.43 12.37
CA VAL A 81 -6.05 17.96 12.97
C VAL A 81 -5.81 18.24 14.45
N LYS A 82 -5.92 19.48 14.90
CA LYS A 82 -5.74 19.89 16.30
C LYS A 82 -4.39 19.44 16.92
N GLY A 83 -3.33 19.39 16.13
CA GLY A 83 -2.01 18.93 16.57
C GLY A 83 -1.81 17.41 16.57
N PHE A 84 -2.82 16.62 16.21
CA PHE A 84 -2.68 15.20 15.96
C PHE A 84 -2.33 14.98 14.49
N LYS A 85 -1.28 14.23 14.22
CA LYS A 85 -0.84 13.87 12.87
C LYS A 85 -1.27 12.43 12.56
N PHE A 86 -2.13 12.27 11.58
CA PHE A 86 -2.71 11.02 11.18
C PHE A 86 -2.10 10.50 9.89
N ASP A 87 -1.76 9.22 9.84
CA ASP A 87 -1.55 8.50 8.59
C ASP A 87 -2.90 8.15 7.97
N SER A 88 -3.02 8.31 6.65
CA SER A 88 -4.29 8.05 5.95
C SER A 88 -4.41 6.64 5.37
N GLY A 89 -3.32 5.87 5.37
CA GLY A 89 -3.28 4.53 4.77
C GLY A 89 -2.27 3.60 5.43
N PRO A 90 -1.18 3.20 4.72
CA PRO A 90 -0.29 2.16 5.21
C PRO A 90 0.46 2.59 6.48
N SER A 91 0.63 1.65 7.40
CA SER A 91 1.30 1.88 8.68
C SER A 91 2.18 0.72 9.14
N LEU A 92 1.99 -0.50 8.59
CA LEU A 92 2.81 -1.65 8.90
C LEU A 92 3.85 -1.84 7.80
N PHE A 93 5.12 -1.69 8.16
CA PHE A 93 6.23 -1.73 7.23
C PHE A 93 7.33 -2.68 7.71
N SER A 94 8.09 -3.22 6.75
CA SER A 94 9.33 -3.96 6.98
C SER A 94 10.34 -3.64 5.89
N GLY A 95 11.62 -3.76 6.21
CA GLY A 95 12.71 -3.62 5.25
C GLY A 95 12.93 -2.22 4.69
N LEU A 96 12.41 -1.16 5.30
CA LEU A 96 12.60 0.23 4.84
C LEU A 96 14.06 0.68 4.95
N GLN A 97 14.81 0.15 5.93
CA GLN A 97 16.22 0.43 6.14
C GLN A 97 17.14 -0.68 5.60
N SER A 98 16.57 -1.70 4.92
CA SER A 98 17.35 -2.76 4.30
C SER A 98 18.24 -2.22 3.16
N ARG A 99 19.39 -2.88 2.92
CA ARG A 99 20.34 -2.48 1.88
C ARG A 99 20.82 -3.69 1.10
N GLY A 100 21.28 -3.45 -0.12
CA GLY A 100 21.86 -4.46 -0.99
C GLY A 100 20.86 -5.16 -1.90
N PRO A 101 21.30 -6.25 -2.57
CA PRO A 101 20.53 -6.88 -3.66
C PRO A 101 19.17 -7.44 -3.26
N GLN A 102 19.01 -7.86 -2.01
CA GLN A 102 17.76 -8.44 -1.49
C GLN A 102 16.95 -7.46 -0.64
N ALA A 103 17.28 -6.17 -0.70
CA ALA A 103 16.56 -5.15 0.04
C ALA A 103 15.15 -4.95 -0.51
N ASN A 104 14.29 -4.40 0.35
CA ASN A 104 12.94 -3.97 -0.01
C ASN A 104 12.98 -3.03 -1.23
N PRO A 105 12.07 -3.18 -2.22
CA PRO A 105 12.04 -2.33 -3.42
C PRO A 105 12.05 -0.82 -3.12
N LEU A 106 11.27 -0.37 -2.12
CA LEU A 106 11.27 1.04 -1.73
C LEU A 106 12.62 1.47 -1.14
N ALA A 107 13.25 0.62 -0.34
CA ALA A 107 14.58 0.90 0.21
C ALA A 107 15.64 1.02 -0.89
N GLN A 108 15.59 0.19 -1.94
CA GLN A 108 16.49 0.31 -3.09
C GLN A 108 16.24 1.61 -3.88
N VAL A 109 14.98 2.03 -4.03
CA VAL A 109 14.67 3.33 -4.65
C VAL A 109 15.24 4.47 -3.82
N LEU A 110 15.03 4.48 -2.50
CA LEU A 110 15.58 5.50 -1.61
C LEU A 110 17.12 5.53 -1.65
N ASP A 111 17.74 4.36 -1.71
CA ASP A 111 19.19 4.23 -1.83
C ASP A 111 19.70 4.83 -3.15
N ALA A 112 19.02 4.54 -4.28
CA ALA A 112 19.31 5.13 -5.59
C ALA A 112 19.17 6.67 -5.60
N LEU A 113 18.29 7.22 -4.78
CA LEU A 113 18.10 8.66 -4.62
C LEU A 113 19.08 9.27 -3.60
N GLY A 114 19.81 8.45 -2.84
CA GLY A 114 20.66 8.88 -1.73
C GLY A 114 19.85 9.51 -0.59
N GLU A 115 18.66 8.98 -0.36
CA GLU A 115 17.76 9.39 0.72
C GLU A 115 17.76 8.37 1.86
N THR A 116 17.65 8.87 3.09
CA THR A 116 17.55 8.04 4.28
C THR A 116 16.19 8.23 4.94
N LEU A 117 15.68 7.17 5.54
CA LEU A 117 14.40 7.17 6.23
C LEU A 117 14.62 6.66 7.67
N PRO A 118 14.77 7.54 8.67
CA PRO A 118 14.87 7.12 10.06
C PRO A 118 13.60 6.41 10.52
N CYS A 119 13.76 5.20 11.06
CA CYS A 119 12.65 4.39 11.55
C CYS A 119 12.92 3.92 12.98
N VAL A 120 11.82 3.67 13.71
CA VAL A 120 11.84 2.89 14.95
C VAL A 120 11.56 1.44 14.58
N THR A 121 12.33 0.50 15.15
CA THR A 121 12.15 -0.93 14.96
C THR A 121 11.30 -1.55 16.06
N TYR A 122 10.50 -2.55 15.70
CA TYR A 122 9.70 -3.37 16.61
C TYR A 122 9.56 -4.78 16.02
N ASP A 123 9.03 -5.74 16.79
CA ASP A 123 9.03 -7.16 16.43
C ASP A 123 7.68 -7.85 16.50
N SER A 124 6.62 -7.11 16.83
CA SER A 124 5.35 -7.73 17.21
C SER A 124 4.15 -6.84 16.99
N TRP A 125 2.99 -7.46 16.90
CA TRP A 125 1.69 -6.80 16.92
C TRP A 125 0.68 -7.61 17.76
N MET A 126 -0.30 -6.93 18.35
CA MET A 126 -1.35 -7.57 19.11
C MET A 126 -2.42 -8.15 18.19
N VAL A 127 -2.83 -9.38 18.43
CA VAL A 127 -3.92 -10.05 17.71
C VAL A 127 -5.05 -10.37 18.67
N HIS A 128 -6.25 -9.97 18.27
CA HIS A 128 -7.50 -10.28 18.98
C HIS A 128 -8.36 -11.16 18.08
N ILE A 129 -8.56 -12.40 18.48
CA ILE A 129 -9.30 -13.42 17.73
C ILE A 129 -10.45 -13.96 18.59
N PRO A 130 -11.40 -14.74 18.04
CA PRO A 130 -12.49 -15.32 18.86
C PRO A 130 -12.01 -16.16 20.05
N GLU A 131 -10.87 -16.85 19.90
CA GLU A 131 -10.29 -17.71 20.93
C GLU A 131 -9.58 -16.94 22.06
N GLY A 132 -9.21 -15.68 21.84
CA GLY A 132 -8.51 -14.86 22.83
C GLY A 132 -7.70 -13.73 22.24
N GLN A 133 -6.57 -13.40 22.87
CA GLN A 133 -5.63 -12.40 22.38
C GLN A 133 -4.20 -12.81 22.67
N PHE A 134 -3.28 -12.48 21.79
CA PHE A 134 -1.86 -12.73 21.95
C PHE A 134 -1.01 -11.70 21.22
N LEU A 135 0.23 -11.57 21.67
CA LEU A 135 1.22 -10.74 21.00
C LEU A 135 1.93 -11.58 19.94
N SER A 136 1.49 -11.47 18.67
CA SER A 136 2.15 -12.15 17.56
C SER A 136 3.53 -11.54 17.32
N ARG A 137 4.57 -12.37 17.46
CA ARG A 137 5.96 -11.97 17.17
C ARG A 137 6.39 -12.50 15.82
N ILE A 138 7.17 -11.68 15.12
CA ILE A 138 7.92 -12.12 13.96
C ILE A 138 9.21 -12.82 14.42
N GLY A 139 9.80 -13.62 13.54
CA GLY A 139 10.98 -14.41 13.86
C GLY A 139 10.79 -15.89 13.59
N PRO A 140 11.88 -16.66 13.43
CA PRO A 140 11.81 -18.06 12.99
C PRO A 140 11.13 -19.01 13.99
N THR A 141 11.10 -18.67 15.28
CA THR A 141 10.62 -19.55 16.34
C THR A 141 9.64 -18.90 17.32
N GLU A 142 9.48 -17.60 17.29
CA GLU A 142 8.79 -16.80 18.28
C GLU A 142 7.29 -17.11 18.32
N PHE A 143 6.71 -17.36 17.15
CA PHE A 143 5.29 -17.68 17.01
C PHE A 143 4.89 -19.08 17.49
N PHE A 144 5.85 -20.01 17.66
CA PHE A 144 5.52 -21.39 18.08
C PHE A 144 4.83 -21.47 19.43
N LYS A 145 5.12 -20.56 20.37
CA LYS A 145 4.48 -20.54 21.70
C LYS A 145 3.00 -20.17 21.59
N ASP A 146 2.69 -19.20 20.75
CA ASP A 146 1.32 -18.74 20.53
C ASP A 146 0.51 -19.85 19.83
N LEU A 147 1.10 -20.49 18.83
CA LEU A 147 0.48 -21.63 18.15
C LEU A 147 0.20 -22.79 19.12
N GLN A 148 1.17 -23.13 19.99
CA GLN A 148 0.98 -24.19 20.98
C GLN A 148 -0.17 -23.88 21.94
N GLN A 149 -0.32 -22.62 22.35
CA GLN A 149 -1.34 -22.20 23.31
C GLN A 149 -2.75 -22.14 22.68
N TYR A 150 -2.89 -21.57 21.46
CA TYR A 150 -4.19 -21.25 20.86
C TYR A 150 -4.67 -22.29 19.85
N ALA A 151 -3.78 -23.09 19.27
CA ALA A 151 -4.11 -24.06 18.24
C ALA A 151 -3.59 -25.48 18.52
N GLY A 152 -2.63 -25.61 19.45
CA GLY A 152 -2.10 -26.91 19.88
C GLY A 152 -0.92 -27.43 19.06
N PRO A 153 -0.42 -28.66 19.38
CA PRO A 153 0.82 -29.18 18.83
C PRO A 153 0.76 -29.42 17.31
N ASN A 154 -0.39 -29.81 16.77
CA ASN A 154 -0.53 -30.04 15.33
C ASN A 154 -0.28 -28.76 14.52
N ALA A 155 -0.79 -27.64 15.00
CA ALA A 155 -0.55 -26.34 14.36
C ALA A 155 0.94 -25.94 14.38
N VAL A 156 1.65 -26.23 15.48
CA VAL A 156 3.10 -26.02 15.59
C VAL A 156 3.85 -26.84 14.54
N ASP A 157 3.50 -28.11 14.38
CA ASP A 157 4.16 -28.99 13.41
C ASP A 157 3.85 -28.60 11.97
N GLU A 158 2.60 -28.22 11.68
CA GLU A 158 2.22 -27.71 10.35
C GLU A 158 2.93 -26.39 10.03
N TRP A 159 3.04 -25.46 10.99
CA TRP A 159 3.75 -24.20 10.81
C TRP A 159 5.24 -24.41 10.54
N ARG A 160 5.89 -25.32 11.30
CA ARG A 160 7.30 -25.69 11.06
C ARG A 160 7.49 -26.23 9.65
N LYS A 161 6.62 -27.18 9.26
CA LYS A 161 6.63 -27.76 7.91
C LYS A 161 6.46 -26.71 6.81
N LEU A 162 5.62 -25.69 7.07
CA LEU A 162 5.44 -24.56 6.17
C LEU A 162 6.71 -23.73 6.05
N LEU A 163 7.32 -23.31 7.17
CA LEU A 163 8.55 -22.52 7.17
C LEU A 163 9.70 -23.26 6.46
N ASP A 164 9.87 -24.56 6.75
CA ASP A 164 10.91 -25.39 6.13
C ASP A 164 10.74 -25.50 4.61
N ALA A 165 9.50 -25.43 4.10
CA ALA A 165 9.22 -25.48 2.67
C ALA A 165 9.34 -24.09 1.99
N VAL A 166 8.90 -23.02 2.66
CA VAL A 166 8.74 -21.70 2.05
C VAL A 166 10.03 -20.85 2.14
N LEU A 167 10.73 -20.87 3.28
CA LEU A 167 11.93 -20.04 3.44
C LEU A 167 13.04 -20.34 2.40
N PRO A 168 13.30 -21.60 2.01
CA PRO A 168 14.26 -21.87 0.94
C PRO A 168 13.83 -21.31 -0.43
N LEU A 169 12.53 -21.13 -0.69
CA LEU A 169 12.03 -20.54 -1.95
C LEU A 169 12.35 -19.04 -2.04
N SER A 170 12.66 -18.38 -0.92
CA SER A 170 13.03 -16.97 -0.91
C SER A 170 14.27 -16.67 -1.77
N ALA A 171 15.21 -17.62 -1.85
CA ALA A 171 16.38 -17.50 -2.72
C ALA A 171 16.00 -17.38 -4.20
N ALA A 172 14.92 -18.02 -4.63
CA ALA A 172 14.38 -17.89 -6.00
C ALA A 172 13.55 -16.62 -6.17
N ALA A 173 12.68 -16.32 -5.23
CA ALA A 173 11.83 -15.12 -5.26
C ALA A 173 12.66 -13.82 -5.22
N MET A 174 13.82 -13.84 -4.56
CA MET A 174 14.74 -12.71 -4.38
C MET A 174 16.03 -12.85 -5.20
N ALA A 175 16.03 -13.68 -6.24
CA ALA A 175 17.21 -13.96 -7.05
C ALA A 175 17.69 -12.76 -7.89
N LEU A 176 16.76 -11.87 -8.24
CA LEU A 176 17.03 -10.60 -8.89
C LEU A 176 16.71 -9.45 -7.93
N PRO A 177 17.62 -8.47 -7.80
CA PRO A 177 17.30 -7.25 -7.07
C PRO A 177 16.05 -6.57 -7.67
N PRO A 178 15.08 -6.15 -6.88
CA PRO A 178 13.87 -5.51 -7.39
C PRO A 178 14.13 -4.33 -8.33
N LEU A 179 15.14 -3.50 -8.02
CA LEU A 179 15.50 -2.36 -8.85
C LEU A 179 16.18 -2.77 -10.17
N SER A 180 16.67 -4.02 -10.31
CA SER A 180 17.24 -4.51 -11.57
C SER A 180 16.21 -4.91 -12.61
N ILE A 181 14.92 -4.99 -12.21
CA ILE A 181 13.85 -5.44 -13.09
C ILE A 181 13.45 -4.31 -14.05
N ARG A 182 13.26 -4.71 -15.30
CA ARG A 182 12.74 -3.90 -16.40
C ARG A 182 11.52 -4.58 -16.99
N GLY A 183 10.65 -3.84 -17.62
CA GLY A 183 9.49 -4.38 -18.32
C GLY A 183 9.69 -4.55 -19.82
N ASP A 184 10.89 -4.30 -20.34
CA ASP A 184 11.28 -4.47 -21.74
C ASP A 184 12.29 -5.63 -21.90
N TRP A 185 12.68 -5.93 -23.15
CA TRP A 185 13.67 -6.97 -23.47
C TRP A 185 15.04 -6.73 -22.81
N GLY A 186 15.33 -5.51 -22.37
CA GLY A 186 16.54 -5.17 -21.62
C GLY A 186 16.67 -5.93 -20.30
N VAL A 187 15.58 -6.50 -19.75
CA VAL A 187 15.62 -7.35 -18.55
C VAL A 187 16.51 -8.59 -18.79
N VAL A 188 16.45 -9.19 -19.98
CA VAL A 188 17.24 -10.37 -20.31
C VAL A 188 18.72 -10.01 -20.34
N SER A 189 19.09 -8.91 -20.99
CA SER A 189 20.48 -8.45 -21.03
C SER A 189 21.03 -8.07 -19.66
N THR A 190 20.24 -7.39 -18.84
CA THR A 190 20.60 -7.01 -17.46
C THR A 190 20.78 -8.28 -16.60
N ALA A 191 19.83 -9.21 -16.64
CA ALA A 191 19.90 -10.45 -15.88
C ALA A 191 21.10 -11.32 -16.30
N ALA A 192 21.33 -11.49 -17.60
CA ALA A 192 22.44 -12.29 -18.11
C ALA A 192 23.80 -11.66 -17.82
N ALA A 193 23.96 -10.36 -18.01
CA ALA A 193 25.24 -9.70 -17.83
C ALA A 193 25.66 -9.60 -16.36
N ARG A 194 24.71 -9.36 -15.45
CA ARG A 194 25.03 -9.05 -14.04
C ARG A 194 24.76 -10.19 -13.08
N TYR A 195 23.67 -10.92 -13.27
CA TYR A 195 23.15 -11.84 -12.26
C TYR A 195 23.24 -13.32 -12.65
N ALA A 196 23.70 -13.68 -13.85
CA ALA A 196 23.84 -15.08 -14.25
C ALA A 196 24.62 -15.95 -13.25
N PRO A 197 25.76 -15.50 -12.69
CA PRO A 197 26.48 -16.29 -11.68
C PRO A 197 25.67 -16.47 -10.39
N SER A 198 24.96 -15.42 -9.93
CA SER A 198 24.12 -15.47 -8.73
C SER A 198 22.89 -16.34 -8.93
N LEU A 199 22.26 -16.25 -10.09
CA LEU A 199 21.12 -17.09 -10.49
C LEU A 199 21.55 -18.56 -10.53
N LEU A 200 22.67 -18.89 -11.18
CA LEU A 200 23.20 -20.25 -11.23
C LEU A 200 23.53 -20.77 -9.82
N LYS A 201 24.18 -19.97 -8.99
CA LYS A 201 24.47 -20.33 -7.60
C LYS A 201 23.18 -20.59 -6.81
N SER A 202 22.18 -19.73 -6.95
CA SER A 202 20.86 -19.91 -6.31
C SER A 202 20.18 -21.20 -6.77
N PHE A 203 20.20 -21.51 -8.06
CA PHE A 203 19.68 -22.77 -8.61
C PHE A 203 20.38 -24.00 -8.05
N ILE A 204 21.72 -23.96 -7.94
CA ILE A 204 22.52 -25.07 -7.39
C ILE A 204 22.21 -25.24 -5.89
N GLN A 205 22.13 -24.15 -5.14
CA GLN A 205 21.87 -24.18 -3.69
C GLN A 205 20.44 -24.65 -3.35
N MET A 206 19.45 -24.33 -4.18
CA MET A 206 18.06 -24.78 -3.97
C MET A 206 17.90 -26.30 -4.04
N GLY A 207 18.72 -26.98 -4.81
CA GLY A 207 18.53 -28.41 -5.05
C GLY A 207 17.27 -28.74 -5.88
N PRO A 208 17.14 -29.97 -6.37
CA PRO A 208 16.08 -30.33 -7.35
C PRO A 208 14.66 -30.23 -6.79
N ARG A 209 14.44 -30.50 -5.50
CA ARG A 209 13.10 -30.41 -4.88
C ARG A 209 12.60 -28.95 -4.75
N THR A 210 13.49 -28.06 -4.34
CA THR A 210 13.17 -26.62 -4.20
C THR A 210 13.05 -25.96 -5.57
N ALA A 211 13.83 -26.40 -6.57
CA ALA A 211 13.71 -25.93 -7.95
C ALA A 211 12.32 -26.26 -8.55
N LEU A 212 11.76 -27.44 -8.25
CA LEU A 212 10.38 -27.78 -8.59
C LEU A 212 9.38 -26.88 -7.86
N GLY A 213 9.64 -26.53 -6.59
CA GLY A 213 8.82 -25.58 -5.84
C GLY A 213 8.84 -24.16 -6.43
N ALA A 214 9.95 -23.75 -7.04
CA ALA A 214 10.05 -22.42 -7.67
C ALA A 214 9.07 -22.23 -8.85
N THR A 215 8.64 -23.29 -9.50
CA THR A 215 7.59 -23.21 -10.54
C THR A 215 6.24 -22.76 -9.99
N LYS A 216 6.01 -22.90 -8.68
CA LYS A 216 4.78 -22.51 -7.99
C LYS A 216 4.76 -21.04 -7.56
N LEU A 217 5.88 -20.33 -7.67
CA LEU A 217 5.94 -18.92 -7.26
C LEU A 217 4.91 -18.03 -7.97
N LEU A 218 4.51 -18.40 -9.19
CA LEU A 218 3.48 -17.70 -9.96
C LEU A 218 2.06 -18.30 -9.79
N ARG A 219 1.90 -19.26 -8.87
CA ARG A 219 0.64 -19.93 -8.58
C ARG A 219 0.07 -19.40 -7.25
N PRO A 220 -1.22 -19.71 -6.93
CA PRO A 220 -1.80 -19.39 -5.64
C PRO A 220 -1.02 -20.03 -4.48
N PHE A 221 -0.87 -19.29 -3.40
CA PHE A 221 -0.13 -19.81 -2.22
C PHE A 221 -0.81 -21.01 -1.59
N SER A 222 -2.13 -21.12 -1.71
CA SER A 222 -2.89 -22.28 -1.24
C SER A 222 -2.41 -23.61 -1.86
N GLU A 223 -1.86 -23.61 -3.07
CA GLU A 223 -1.32 -24.82 -3.68
C GLU A 223 -0.10 -25.37 -2.91
N ILE A 224 0.71 -24.49 -2.31
CA ILE A 224 1.81 -24.92 -1.43
C ILE A 224 1.25 -25.54 -0.15
N LEU A 225 0.20 -24.93 0.42
CA LEU A 225 -0.45 -25.47 1.63
C LEU A 225 -1.07 -26.85 1.37
N ASP A 226 -1.69 -27.05 0.21
CA ASP A 226 -2.33 -28.29 -0.19
C ASP A 226 -1.30 -29.39 -0.45
N ASP A 227 -0.20 -29.10 -1.13
CA ASP A 227 0.90 -30.03 -1.35
C ASP A 227 1.55 -30.49 -0.03
N LEU A 228 1.68 -29.57 0.90
CA LEU A 228 2.16 -29.87 2.25
C LEU A 228 1.12 -30.59 3.11
N GLN A 229 -0.10 -30.73 2.61
CA GLN A 229 -1.23 -31.34 3.34
C GLN A 229 -1.51 -30.67 4.69
N LEU A 230 -1.37 -29.32 4.75
CA LEU A 230 -1.71 -28.57 5.95
C LEU A 230 -3.24 -28.52 6.08
N LYS A 231 -3.76 -28.99 7.21
CA LYS A 231 -5.21 -29.16 7.45
C LYS A 231 -5.69 -28.45 8.71
N ASP A 232 -4.78 -28.01 9.55
CA ASP A 232 -5.14 -27.33 10.79
C ASP A 232 -5.95 -26.06 10.47
N PRO A 233 -7.16 -25.90 11.02
CA PRO A 233 -8.03 -24.75 10.71
C PRO A 233 -7.42 -23.41 11.13
N PHE A 234 -6.68 -23.38 12.25
CA PHE A 234 -6.03 -22.15 12.69
C PHE A 234 -4.94 -21.73 11.70
N ILE A 235 -4.09 -22.67 11.27
CA ILE A 235 -3.03 -22.40 10.29
C ILE A 235 -3.62 -21.88 8.99
N ARG A 236 -4.69 -22.50 8.46
CA ARG A 236 -5.36 -22.04 7.24
C ARG A 236 -5.91 -20.63 7.38
N ASN A 237 -6.63 -20.34 8.46
CA ASN A 237 -7.18 -19.02 8.76
C ASN A 237 -6.08 -17.98 8.96
N TRP A 238 -4.99 -18.36 9.63
CA TRP A 238 -3.85 -17.48 9.87
C TRP A 238 -3.14 -17.10 8.56
N ILE A 239 -2.93 -18.06 7.67
CA ILE A 239 -2.35 -17.80 6.35
C ILE A 239 -3.29 -16.94 5.49
N ASP A 240 -4.59 -17.18 5.53
CA ASP A 240 -5.56 -16.32 4.85
C ASP A 240 -5.51 -14.88 5.41
N LEU A 241 -5.35 -14.70 6.72
CA LEU A 241 -5.17 -13.39 7.34
C LEU A 241 -3.89 -12.71 6.86
N LEU A 242 -2.75 -13.41 6.85
CA LEU A 242 -1.49 -12.86 6.37
C LEU A 242 -1.56 -12.46 4.88
N ALA A 243 -2.15 -13.30 4.04
CA ALA A 243 -2.36 -13.01 2.63
C ALA A 243 -3.26 -11.78 2.42
N PHE A 244 -4.33 -11.69 3.21
CA PHE A 244 -5.25 -10.57 3.19
C PHE A 244 -4.59 -9.26 3.63
N LEU A 245 -3.77 -9.28 4.67
CA LEU A 245 -2.99 -8.12 5.12
C LEU A 245 -1.98 -7.65 4.06
N LEU A 246 -1.41 -8.60 3.31
CA LEU A 246 -0.41 -8.33 2.28
C LEU A 246 -1.02 -7.76 0.99
N ALA A 247 -2.07 -8.42 0.46
CA ALA A 247 -2.56 -8.19 -0.89
C ALA A 247 -4.08 -7.94 -0.99
N GLY A 248 -4.82 -7.92 0.12
CA GLY A 248 -6.27 -7.73 0.13
C GLY A 248 -7.06 -8.94 -0.37
N VAL A 249 -6.41 -10.09 -0.55
CA VAL A 249 -7.01 -11.35 -1.01
C VAL A 249 -6.52 -12.52 -0.15
N LYS A 250 -7.22 -13.67 -0.17
CA LYS A 250 -6.83 -14.87 0.59
C LYS A 250 -5.72 -15.68 -0.08
N ALA A 251 -5.23 -16.70 0.61
CA ALA A 251 -4.16 -17.58 0.14
C ALA A 251 -4.46 -18.27 -1.21
N ASN A 252 -5.73 -18.48 -1.54
CA ASN A 252 -6.15 -19.07 -2.81
C ASN A 252 -6.12 -18.09 -3.99
N ALA A 253 -5.80 -16.83 -3.75
CA ALA A 253 -5.73 -15.79 -4.78
C ALA A 253 -4.38 -15.06 -4.81
N VAL A 254 -3.67 -14.95 -3.68
CA VAL A 254 -2.37 -14.27 -3.61
C VAL A 254 -1.28 -15.07 -4.33
N LEU A 255 -0.36 -14.38 -4.99
CA LEU A 255 0.83 -15.02 -5.59
C LEU A 255 1.73 -15.63 -4.51
N SER A 256 2.17 -16.87 -4.75
CA SER A 256 3.14 -17.51 -3.85
C SER A 256 4.42 -16.71 -3.69
N ALA A 257 4.89 -16.03 -4.74
CA ALA A 257 6.08 -15.18 -4.67
C ALA A 257 5.94 -14.05 -3.64
N GLU A 258 4.77 -13.42 -3.54
CA GLU A 258 4.49 -12.34 -2.58
C GLU A 258 4.51 -12.88 -1.14
N MET A 259 3.85 -14.02 -0.91
CA MET A 259 3.86 -14.68 0.41
C MET A 259 5.27 -15.14 0.80
N VAL A 260 6.01 -15.75 -0.13
CA VAL A 260 7.41 -16.16 0.11
C VAL A 260 8.29 -14.97 0.46
N TYR A 261 8.10 -13.84 -0.21
CA TYR A 261 8.80 -12.59 0.12
C TYR A 261 8.46 -12.12 1.54
N MET A 262 7.17 -12.08 1.89
CA MET A 262 6.73 -11.71 3.24
C MET A 262 7.30 -12.67 4.30
N PHE A 263 7.27 -13.99 4.06
CA PHE A 263 7.86 -14.97 4.98
C PHE A 263 9.36 -14.73 5.17
N ALA A 264 10.09 -14.39 4.10
CA ALA A 264 11.50 -14.06 4.17
C ALA A 264 11.76 -12.78 4.97
N GLU A 265 10.86 -11.79 4.93
CA GLU A 265 10.99 -10.55 5.69
C GLU A 265 10.63 -10.73 7.17
N TRP A 266 9.65 -11.59 7.51
CA TRP A 266 9.08 -11.67 8.85
C TRP A 266 9.55 -12.87 9.68
N TYR A 267 10.02 -13.94 9.04
CA TYR A 267 10.34 -15.19 9.72
C TYR A 267 11.79 -15.66 9.54
N LYS A 268 12.66 -14.83 8.98
CA LYS A 268 14.11 -15.09 8.95
C LYS A 268 14.78 -14.59 10.24
N PRO A 269 15.95 -15.11 10.62
CA PRO A 269 16.72 -14.58 11.74
C PRO A 269 17.06 -13.09 11.56
N GLY A 270 16.87 -12.31 12.63
CA GLY A 270 17.17 -10.87 12.63
C GLY A 270 16.16 -10.00 11.88
N CYS A 271 14.97 -10.53 11.55
CA CYS A 271 13.90 -9.72 10.98
C CYS A 271 13.39 -8.68 12.00
N CYS A 272 12.90 -7.56 11.49
CA CYS A 272 12.22 -6.54 12.29
C CYS A 272 11.15 -5.86 11.45
N LEU A 273 10.16 -5.31 12.13
CA LEU A 273 9.23 -4.34 11.58
C LEU A 273 9.78 -2.94 11.83
N GLU A 274 9.35 -2.00 11.02
CA GLU A 274 9.86 -0.64 11.04
C GLU A 274 8.72 0.36 10.92
N TYR A 275 8.79 1.43 11.69
CA TYR A 275 7.86 2.54 11.55
C TYR A 275 8.65 3.84 11.33
N PRO A 276 8.41 4.58 10.24
CA PRO A 276 9.11 5.82 9.96
C PRO A 276 8.85 6.85 11.05
N LEU A 277 9.91 7.48 11.56
CA LEU A 277 9.74 8.65 12.39
C LEU A 277 8.99 9.72 11.59
N HIS A 278 8.00 10.35 12.18
CA HIS A 278 7.06 11.30 11.57
C HIS A 278 5.95 10.70 10.67
N GLY A 279 5.76 9.37 10.71
CA GLY A 279 4.66 8.69 10.02
C GLY A 279 4.95 8.38 8.54
N SER A 280 3.94 7.89 7.84
CA SER A 280 4.04 7.51 6.42
C SER A 280 4.39 8.68 5.50
N ALA A 281 4.08 9.93 5.90
CA ALA A 281 4.50 11.14 5.18
C ALA A 281 6.02 11.24 5.03
N ALA A 282 6.81 10.70 5.97
CA ALA A 282 8.28 10.73 5.87
C ALA A 282 8.80 9.98 4.62
N ILE A 283 8.11 8.91 4.22
CA ILE A 283 8.39 8.18 2.97
C ILE A 283 8.14 9.10 1.77
N VAL A 284 6.98 9.75 1.77
CA VAL A 284 6.58 10.66 0.69
C VAL A 284 7.55 11.83 0.57
N ASP A 285 7.90 12.44 1.71
CA ASP A 285 8.84 13.57 1.76
C ASP A 285 10.23 13.17 1.25
N ALA A 286 10.71 11.96 1.57
CA ALA A 286 11.98 11.45 1.07
C ALA A 286 11.95 11.26 -0.46
N LEU A 287 10.88 10.70 -1.01
CA LEU A 287 10.71 10.54 -2.46
C LEU A 287 10.61 11.88 -3.19
N VAL A 288 9.90 12.87 -2.61
CA VAL A 288 9.80 14.22 -3.21
C VAL A 288 11.14 14.94 -3.13
N ARG A 289 11.88 14.84 -2.02
CA ARG A 289 13.25 15.40 -1.95
C ARG A 289 14.16 14.76 -3.00
N GLY A 290 14.09 13.43 -3.16
CA GLY A 290 14.83 12.72 -4.21
C GLY A 290 14.48 13.18 -5.61
N LEU A 291 13.19 13.35 -5.91
CA LEU A 291 12.72 13.91 -7.19
C LEU A 291 13.33 15.29 -7.47
N GLU A 292 13.20 16.21 -6.51
CA GLU A 292 13.67 17.60 -6.68
C GLU A 292 15.20 17.72 -6.69
N LYS A 293 15.90 16.90 -5.92
CA LYS A 293 17.36 16.82 -5.88
C LYS A 293 17.97 16.57 -7.27
N PHE A 294 17.28 15.83 -8.12
CA PHE A 294 17.70 15.53 -9.47
C PHE A 294 16.96 16.37 -10.54
N GLY A 295 16.34 17.48 -10.16
CA GLY A 295 15.71 18.44 -11.07
C GLY A 295 14.30 18.10 -11.51
N GLY A 296 13.71 17.02 -11.01
CA GLY A 296 12.30 16.71 -11.25
C GLY A 296 11.38 17.71 -10.54
N ARG A 297 10.17 17.84 -11.05
CA ARG A 297 9.18 18.82 -10.59
C ARG A 297 7.88 18.15 -10.17
N ILE A 298 7.20 18.71 -9.17
CA ILE A 298 5.86 18.29 -8.77
C ILE A 298 4.89 19.47 -8.81
N SER A 299 3.72 19.29 -9.44
CA SER A 299 2.66 20.28 -9.50
C SER A 299 1.42 19.78 -8.79
N LEU A 300 1.15 20.31 -7.60
CA LEU A 300 -0.02 20.01 -6.80
C LEU A 300 -1.26 20.76 -7.28
N GLN A 301 -2.46 20.29 -6.91
CA GLN A 301 -3.76 20.86 -7.35
C GLN A 301 -3.91 20.87 -8.87
N SER A 302 -3.20 20.00 -9.57
CA SER A 302 -3.12 19.89 -11.03
C SER A 302 -3.88 18.65 -11.50
N HIS A 303 -5.21 18.74 -11.49
CA HIS A 303 -6.07 17.60 -11.85
C HIS A 303 -6.02 17.34 -13.36
N VAL A 304 -5.53 16.18 -13.75
CA VAL A 304 -5.58 15.68 -15.12
C VAL A 304 -7.03 15.27 -15.44
N GLU A 305 -7.57 15.84 -16.49
CA GLU A 305 -8.91 15.55 -17.00
C GLU A 305 -8.88 14.59 -18.19
N LYS A 306 -7.81 14.64 -18.98
CA LYS A 306 -7.67 13.81 -20.19
C LYS A 306 -6.20 13.56 -20.52
N ILE A 307 -5.89 12.34 -20.95
CA ILE A 307 -4.66 12.02 -21.68
C ILE A 307 -4.90 12.37 -23.15
N VAL A 308 -4.01 13.18 -23.74
CA VAL A 308 -4.12 13.60 -25.12
C VAL A 308 -3.37 12.60 -26.00
N VAL A 309 -4.08 12.07 -26.98
CA VAL A 309 -3.55 11.10 -27.96
C VAL A 309 -3.65 11.70 -29.35
N GLU A 310 -2.52 11.75 -30.07
CA GLU A 310 -2.43 12.18 -31.46
C GLU A 310 -1.59 11.19 -32.25
N ASN A 311 -2.02 10.87 -33.47
CA ASN A 311 -1.36 9.85 -34.31
C ASN A 311 -1.10 8.54 -33.54
N ASP A 312 -2.11 8.08 -32.82
CA ASP A 312 -2.11 6.87 -31.98
C ASP A 312 -1.09 6.88 -30.83
N ARG A 313 -0.53 8.02 -30.44
CA ARG A 313 0.46 8.16 -29.37
C ARG A 313 -0.02 9.11 -28.29
N ALA A 314 0.32 8.82 -27.04
CA ALA A 314 0.10 9.74 -25.94
C ALA A 314 1.14 10.86 -25.99
N ILE A 315 0.68 12.11 -26.22
CA ILE A 315 1.55 13.29 -26.39
C ILE A 315 1.56 14.23 -25.19
N GLY A 316 0.75 13.95 -24.17
CA GLY A 316 0.65 14.80 -22.99
C GLY A 316 -0.68 14.66 -22.28
N VAL A 317 -0.95 15.60 -21.39
CA VAL A 317 -2.18 15.63 -20.59
C VAL A 317 -2.86 16.99 -20.64
N LYS A 318 -4.19 16.99 -20.54
CA LYS A 318 -5.00 18.20 -20.37
C LYS A 318 -5.46 18.27 -18.92
N LEU A 319 -5.16 19.39 -18.27
CA LEU A 319 -5.63 19.66 -16.91
C LEU A 319 -7.06 20.22 -16.92
N ARG A 320 -7.76 20.06 -15.80
CA ARG A 320 -9.09 20.67 -15.59
C ARG A 320 -9.08 22.20 -15.74
N SER A 321 -7.95 22.85 -15.52
CA SER A 321 -7.76 24.29 -15.79
C SER A 321 -7.84 24.65 -17.27
N GLY A 322 -7.85 23.66 -18.17
CA GLY A 322 -7.76 23.83 -19.62
C GLY A 322 -6.33 23.82 -20.15
N GLN A 323 -5.32 23.88 -19.28
CA GLN A 323 -3.91 23.86 -19.67
C GLN A 323 -3.53 22.51 -20.28
N PHE A 324 -2.82 22.52 -21.41
CA PHE A 324 -2.17 21.36 -21.99
C PHE A 324 -0.70 21.32 -21.56
N LEU A 325 -0.26 20.14 -21.13
CA LEU A 325 1.12 19.82 -20.79
C LEU A 325 1.62 18.76 -21.76
N ARG A 326 2.69 19.08 -22.48
CA ARG A 326 3.28 18.20 -23.50
C ARG A 326 4.29 17.25 -22.88
N ALA A 327 4.17 15.96 -23.19
CA ALA A 327 5.17 14.93 -22.91
C ALA A 327 5.97 14.63 -24.19
N LYS A 328 7.30 14.80 -24.16
CA LYS A 328 8.16 14.57 -25.33
C LYS A 328 8.41 13.07 -25.56
N LYS A 329 8.54 12.30 -24.47
CA LYS A 329 8.91 10.88 -24.49
C LYS A 329 7.78 9.97 -24.04
N ALA A 330 7.14 10.28 -22.89
CA ALA A 330 6.12 9.41 -22.31
C ALA A 330 5.16 10.12 -21.36
N VAL A 331 3.95 9.58 -21.27
CA VAL A 331 3.01 9.79 -20.16
C VAL A 331 2.97 8.52 -19.32
N VAL A 332 3.16 8.65 -18.00
CA VAL A 332 3.05 7.54 -17.05
C VAL A 332 1.84 7.78 -16.16
N SER A 333 0.88 6.88 -16.16
CA SER A 333 -0.28 6.94 -15.27
C SER A 333 -0.04 6.10 -14.01
N ASN A 334 -0.10 6.75 -12.85
CA ASN A 334 -0.16 6.12 -11.54
C ASN A 334 -1.58 6.16 -10.95
N ALA A 335 -2.58 6.41 -11.78
CA ALA A 335 -3.98 6.22 -11.45
C ALA A 335 -4.35 4.73 -11.57
N SER A 336 -5.48 4.33 -10.97
CA SER A 336 -5.96 2.96 -11.15
C SER A 336 -6.20 2.64 -12.63
N MET A 337 -6.23 1.36 -12.99
CA MET A 337 -6.49 0.97 -14.38
C MET A 337 -7.83 1.49 -14.90
N TRP A 338 -8.87 1.50 -14.07
CA TRP A 338 -10.20 2.02 -14.41
C TRP A 338 -10.20 3.54 -14.57
N ASP A 339 -9.46 4.26 -13.73
CA ASP A 339 -9.37 5.71 -13.82
C ASP A 339 -8.48 6.12 -14.99
N THR A 340 -7.40 5.39 -15.28
CA THR A 340 -6.58 5.59 -16.50
C THR A 340 -7.42 5.41 -17.76
N LEU A 341 -8.27 4.36 -17.79
CA LEU A 341 -9.18 4.14 -18.92
C LEU A 341 -10.14 5.33 -19.13
N LYS A 342 -10.65 5.94 -18.05
CA LYS A 342 -11.53 7.11 -18.10
C LYS A 342 -10.84 8.38 -18.62
N LEU A 343 -9.53 8.48 -18.45
CA LEU A 343 -8.74 9.61 -18.96
C LEU A 343 -8.48 9.53 -20.46
N LEU A 344 -8.71 8.37 -21.10
CA LEU A 344 -8.46 8.15 -22.52
C LEU A 344 -9.65 8.53 -23.38
N PRO A 345 -9.42 9.07 -24.61
CA PRO A 345 -10.48 9.20 -25.61
C PRO A 345 -11.01 7.81 -25.99
N LYS A 346 -12.33 7.65 -25.99
CA LYS A 346 -12.96 6.35 -26.29
C LYS A 346 -12.58 5.78 -27.65
N GLU A 347 -12.33 6.67 -28.59
CA GLU A 347 -12.07 6.36 -30.01
C GLU A 347 -10.72 5.67 -30.22
N VAL A 348 -9.75 5.91 -29.32
CA VAL A 348 -8.40 5.32 -29.44
C VAL A 348 -8.22 4.07 -28.59
N VAL A 349 -9.20 3.70 -27.81
CA VAL A 349 -9.12 2.56 -26.90
C VAL A 349 -9.55 1.29 -27.62
N ALA A 350 -8.64 0.34 -27.77
CA ALA A 350 -8.96 -0.99 -28.30
C ALA A 350 -9.99 -1.68 -27.40
N LYS A 351 -11.02 -2.29 -28.01
CA LYS A 351 -12.08 -2.99 -27.27
C LYS A 351 -11.53 -4.07 -26.31
N SER A 352 -10.57 -4.85 -26.75
CA SER A 352 -9.94 -5.89 -25.91
C SER A 352 -9.28 -5.33 -24.66
N PHE A 353 -8.68 -4.14 -24.75
CA PHE A 353 -8.06 -3.46 -23.61
C PHE A 353 -9.12 -2.96 -22.63
N SER A 354 -10.17 -2.30 -23.13
CA SER A 354 -11.27 -1.85 -22.28
C SER A 354 -12.04 -3.00 -21.64
N ASP A 355 -12.30 -4.07 -22.38
CA ASP A 355 -13.00 -5.25 -21.88
C ASP A 355 -12.20 -5.90 -20.74
N ARG A 356 -10.89 -6.08 -20.92
CA ARG A 356 -10.01 -6.61 -19.85
C ARG A 356 -10.10 -5.76 -18.58
N ILE A 357 -9.99 -4.44 -18.68
CA ILE A 357 -10.06 -3.56 -17.52
C ILE A 357 -11.43 -3.64 -16.85
N ASN A 358 -12.51 -3.61 -17.63
CA ASN A 358 -13.88 -3.61 -17.10
C ASN A 358 -14.26 -4.96 -16.46
N THR A 359 -13.66 -6.06 -16.88
CA THR A 359 -13.90 -7.39 -16.31
C THR A 359 -12.95 -7.76 -15.17
N THR A 360 -11.88 -6.99 -14.95
CA THR A 360 -10.98 -7.21 -13.81
C THR A 360 -11.71 -6.98 -12.49
N PRO A 361 -11.76 -7.98 -11.58
CA PRO A 361 -12.40 -7.82 -10.28
C PRO A 361 -11.71 -6.73 -9.44
N GLN A 362 -12.49 -6.09 -8.57
CA GLN A 362 -12.00 -5.07 -7.65
C GLN A 362 -12.15 -5.55 -6.22
N CYS A 363 -11.15 -5.29 -5.38
CA CYS A 363 -11.36 -5.31 -3.95
C CYS A 363 -12.35 -4.21 -3.56
N ASP A 364 -13.10 -4.43 -2.50
CA ASP A 364 -13.99 -3.42 -1.95
C ASP A 364 -13.23 -2.18 -1.43
N SER A 365 -13.94 -1.25 -0.86
CA SER A 365 -13.41 0.01 -0.36
C SER A 365 -13.07 -0.08 1.14
N PHE A 366 -12.89 1.08 1.76
CA PHE A 366 -12.48 1.22 3.15
C PHE A 366 -13.52 1.98 3.98
N MET A 367 -13.63 1.58 5.26
CA MET A 367 -14.04 2.47 6.33
C MET A 367 -12.82 2.85 7.17
N HIS A 368 -12.76 4.09 7.62
CA HIS A 368 -11.68 4.62 8.46
C HIS A 368 -12.22 5.27 9.72
N LEU A 369 -11.49 5.13 10.82
CA LEU A 369 -11.74 5.83 12.07
C LEU A 369 -10.41 6.41 12.58
N HIS A 370 -10.30 7.74 12.60
CA HIS A 370 -9.14 8.44 13.13
C HIS A 370 -9.50 9.10 14.46
N LEU A 371 -8.72 8.81 15.49
CA LEU A 371 -8.96 9.26 16.86
C LEU A 371 -7.73 9.97 17.44
N GLY A 372 -7.97 11.08 18.14
CA GLY A 372 -7.00 11.70 19.02
C GLY A 372 -7.57 11.72 20.43
N PHE A 373 -6.86 11.16 21.44
CA PHE A 373 -7.37 10.99 22.81
C PHE A 373 -6.24 11.06 23.84
N ASP A 374 -6.62 11.28 25.10
CA ASP A 374 -5.69 11.34 26.24
C ASP A 374 -5.07 9.97 26.53
N ALA A 375 -3.76 9.97 26.85
CA ALA A 375 -3.00 8.76 27.18
C ALA A 375 -2.91 8.50 28.68
N GLU A 376 -3.38 9.43 29.57
CA GLU A 376 -3.15 9.40 30.99
C GLU A 376 -3.65 8.11 31.69
N ASP A 377 -4.83 7.64 31.28
CA ASP A 377 -5.45 6.43 31.85
C ASP A 377 -5.17 5.16 30.99
N ILE A 378 -4.33 5.28 29.96
CA ILE A 378 -4.07 4.17 29.03
C ILE A 378 -2.82 3.41 29.45
N ARG A 379 -2.86 2.07 29.31
CA ARG A 379 -1.72 1.20 29.60
C ARG A 379 -0.45 1.65 28.86
N SER A 380 0.69 1.67 29.54
CA SER A 380 1.97 2.11 28.99
C SER A 380 2.61 1.15 27.96
N ASP A 381 2.15 -0.11 27.95
CA ASP A 381 2.62 -1.17 27.03
C ASP A 381 1.72 -1.34 25.80
N LEU A 382 0.97 -0.28 25.45
CA LEU A 382 0.15 -0.25 24.25
C LEU A 382 1.01 -0.39 22.99
N GLY A 383 0.81 -1.49 22.26
CA GLY A 383 1.55 -1.74 21.01
C GLY A 383 1.10 -0.80 19.87
N ILE A 384 1.98 -0.64 18.89
CA ILE A 384 1.65 0.19 17.72
C ILE A 384 0.54 -0.41 16.85
N HIS A 385 0.47 -1.74 16.70
CA HIS A 385 -0.51 -2.40 15.84
C HIS A 385 -1.35 -3.41 16.58
N HIS A 386 -2.65 -3.41 16.26
CA HIS A 386 -3.61 -4.41 16.70
C HIS A 386 -4.43 -4.87 15.50
N ILE A 387 -4.68 -6.18 15.44
CA ILE A 387 -5.54 -6.81 14.44
C ILE A 387 -6.68 -7.46 15.18
N VAL A 388 -7.91 -7.14 14.83
CA VAL A 388 -9.12 -7.73 15.41
C VAL A 388 -9.81 -8.55 14.35
N VAL A 389 -9.96 -9.85 14.57
CA VAL A 389 -10.76 -10.78 13.77
C VAL A 389 -12.00 -11.17 14.59
N ASN A 390 -13.18 -10.85 14.08
CA ASN A 390 -14.42 -11.10 14.82
C ASN A 390 -14.92 -12.54 14.70
N ASP A 391 -14.81 -13.15 13.51
CA ASP A 391 -15.28 -14.51 13.27
C ASP A 391 -14.51 -15.17 12.11
N TRP A 392 -13.79 -16.24 12.40
CA TRP A 392 -13.06 -17.02 11.38
C TRP A 392 -13.98 -17.68 10.34
N LYS A 393 -15.21 -18.05 10.72
CA LYS A 393 -16.15 -18.74 9.84
C LYS A 393 -16.67 -17.85 8.71
N ARG A 394 -16.67 -16.54 8.92
CA ARG A 394 -17.07 -15.57 7.90
C ARG A 394 -16.00 -15.36 6.84
N GLY A 395 -14.76 -15.74 7.13
CA GLY A 395 -13.60 -15.43 6.31
C GLY A 395 -13.04 -14.03 6.56
N VAL A 396 -11.73 -13.88 6.37
CA VAL A 396 -11.02 -12.61 6.63
C VAL A 396 -11.41 -11.48 5.67
N ASP A 397 -11.91 -11.84 4.51
CA ASP A 397 -12.38 -10.94 3.44
C ASP A 397 -13.86 -10.53 3.58
N ALA A 398 -14.56 -11.03 4.59
CA ALA A 398 -15.95 -10.63 4.84
C ALA A 398 -16.04 -9.19 5.36
N ASP A 399 -17.09 -8.48 4.95
CA ASP A 399 -17.35 -7.13 5.43
C ASP A 399 -17.49 -7.09 6.97
N GLN A 400 -16.99 -6.01 7.60
CA GLN A 400 -17.03 -5.83 9.06
C GLN A 400 -16.43 -6.97 9.90
N ASN A 401 -15.52 -7.76 9.35
CA ASN A 401 -14.94 -8.92 10.04
C ASN A 401 -13.53 -8.68 10.56
N VAL A 402 -12.68 -8.00 9.81
CA VAL A 402 -11.31 -7.68 10.21
C VAL A 402 -11.16 -6.18 10.38
N VAL A 403 -10.63 -5.75 11.51
CA VAL A 403 -10.29 -4.35 11.79
C VAL A 403 -8.80 -4.25 12.10
N LEU A 404 -8.11 -3.41 11.36
CA LEU A 404 -6.71 -3.07 11.60
C LEU A 404 -6.65 -1.76 12.38
N ILE A 405 -5.79 -1.71 13.40
CA ILE A 405 -5.63 -0.54 14.27
C ILE A 405 -4.15 -0.22 14.36
N SER A 406 -3.81 1.05 14.15
CA SER A 406 -2.46 1.57 14.34
C SER A 406 -2.48 2.72 15.33
N ILE A 407 -1.56 2.69 16.29
CA ILE A 407 -1.37 3.71 17.33
C ILE A 407 0.08 4.20 17.24
N PRO A 408 0.43 4.92 16.16
CA PRO A 408 1.83 5.22 15.86
C PRO A 408 2.51 6.11 16.89
N SER A 409 1.76 6.89 17.65
CA SER A 409 2.29 7.66 18.78
C SER A 409 2.87 6.80 19.91
N ALA A 410 2.59 5.50 19.95
CA ALA A 410 3.25 4.56 20.87
C ALA A 410 4.77 4.45 20.60
N LEU A 411 5.20 4.57 19.33
CA LEU A 411 6.60 4.55 18.92
C LEU A 411 7.14 5.94 18.52
N SER A 412 6.26 6.85 18.11
CA SER A 412 6.60 8.18 17.62
C SER A 412 5.73 9.24 18.34
N PRO A 413 6.02 9.58 19.62
CA PRO A 413 5.14 10.38 20.48
C PRO A 413 4.82 11.77 19.92
N HIS A 414 5.70 12.36 19.11
CA HIS A 414 5.50 13.67 18.48
C HIS A 414 4.41 13.69 17.39
N LEU A 415 3.80 12.57 17.07
CA LEU A 415 2.62 12.51 16.20
C LEU A 415 1.33 12.95 16.90
N ALA A 416 1.36 13.07 18.24
CA ALA A 416 0.25 13.58 19.03
C ALA A 416 0.72 14.73 19.94
N PRO A 417 -0.17 15.58 20.45
CA PRO A 417 0.18 16.50 21.52
C PRO A 417 0.70 15.76 22.77
N PRO A 418 1.54 16.40 23.61
CA PRO A 418 2.07 15.77 24.81
C PRO A 418 0.98 15.14 25.69
N GLY A 419 1.20 13.90 26.15
CA GLY A 419 0.25 13.16 26.97
C GLY A 419 -0.95 12.57 26.20
N LYS A 420 -0.89 12.52 24.87
CA LYS A 420 -1.98 12.03 24.02
C LYS A 420 -1.53 10.97 23.04
N HIS A 421 -2.51 10.24 22.53
CA HIS A 421 -2.33 9.25 21.45
C HIS A 421 -3.08 9.64 20.18
N VAL A 422 -2.50 9.27 19.04
CA VAL A 422 -3.16 9.25 17.73
C VAL A 422 -3.42 7.81 17.33
N LEU A 423 -4.61 7.53 16.79
CA LEU A 423 -5.02 6.20 16.38
C LEU A 423 -5.72 6.25 15.01
N HIS A 424 -5.42 5.28 14.17
CA HIS A 424 -6.12 4.99 12.93
C HIS A 424 -6.61 3.54 12.94
N ALA A 425 -7.93 3.36 12.93
CA ALA A 425 -8.55 2.05 12.73
C ALA A 425 -9.22 2.01 11.36
N TYR A 426 -9.18 0.86 10.68
CA TYR A 426 -9.78 0.71 9.36
C TYR A 426 -10.13 -0.73 9.03
N MET A 427 -11.11 -0.89 8.14
CA MET A 427 -11.47 -2.15 7.50
C MET A 427 -10.87 -2.14 6.08
N PRO A 428 -9.84 -2.97 5.80
CA PRO A 428 -9.09 -2.89 4.56
C PRO A 428 -9.81 -3.61 3.43
N GLY A 429 -10.28 -2.87 2.41
CA GLY A 429 -10.78 -3.45 1.17
C GLY A 429 -12.01 -4.35 1.29
N THR A 430 -12.80 -4.18 2.36
CA THR A 430 -13.97 -5.04 2.65
C THR A 430 -15.28 -4.26 2.83
N GLU A 431 -15.27 -2.95 2.60
CA GLU A 431 -16.50 -2.15 2.69
C GLU A 431 -17.16 -2.02 1.31
N PRO A 432 -18.34 -2.62 1.09
CA PRO A 432 -18.99 -2.62 -0.21
C PRO A 432 -19.35 -1.20 -0.65
N PHE A 433 -18.86 -0.78 -1.82
CA PHE A 433 -19.13 0.56 -2.34
C PHE A 433 -20.60 0.77 -2.70
N ASP A 434 -21.32 -0.28 -3.12
CA ASP A 434 -22.71 -0.22 -3.55
C ASP A 434 -23.66 0.32 -2.47
N LEU A 435 -23.33 0.10 -1.19
CA LEU A 435 -24.08 0.67 -0.06
C LEU A 435 -24.01 2.20 -0.01
N TRP A 436 -23.01 2.80 -0.67
CA TRP A 436 -22.69 4.23 -0.59
C TRP A 436 -22.96 4.97 -1.90
N GLU A 437 -23.15 4.22 -2.99
CA GLU A 437 -23.28 4.79 -4.32
C GLU A 437 -24.51 5.71 -4.42
N GLY A 438 -24.31 6.91 -4.96
CA GLY A 438 -25.38 7.89 -5.13
C GLY A 438 -25.84 8.62 -3.86
N LEU A 439 -25.34 8.27 -2.66
CA LEU A 439 -25.75 8.95 -1.43
C LEU A 439 -25.20 10.39 -1.36
N ASP A 440 -26.06 11.32 -1.03
CA ASP A 440 -25.63 12.67 -0.68
C ASP A 440 -24.96 12.66 0.70
N ARG A 441 -23.69 13.03 0.75
CA ARG A 441 -22.88 13.12 1.99
C ARG A 441 -23.44 14.08 3.04
N ARG A 442 -24.42 14.90 2.70
CA ARG A 442 -25.13 15.80 3.62
C ARG A 442 -26.45 15.20 4.14
N SER A 443 -26.92 14.11 3.55
CA SER A 443 -28.19 13.47 3.93
C SER A 443 -28.12 12.84 5.32
N ALA A 444 -29.29 12.65 5.93
CA ALA A 444 -29.41 11.89 7.18
C ALA A 444 -29.09 10.41 6.94
N GLU A 445 -29.50 9.87 5.80
CA GLU A 445 -29.24 8.49 5.38
C GLU A 445 -27.73 8.19 5.38
N TYR A 446 -26.92 9.02 4.71
CA TYR A 446 -25.46 8.87 4.72
C TYR A 446 -24.88 8.93 6.14
N ARG A 447 -25.36 9.85 6.99
CA ARG A 447 -24.86 9.97 8.37
C ARG A 447 -25.21 8.75 9.21
N ASN A 448 -26.42 8.22 9.06
CA ASN A 448 -26.89 7.06 9.80
C ASN A 448 -26.12 5.79 9.37
N LEU A 449 -26.01 5.54 8.06
CA LEU A 449 -25.24 4.43 7.53
C LEU A 449 -23.78 4.50 8.01
N LYS A 450 -23.18 5.69 7.97
CA LYS A 450 -21.81 5.90 8.41
C LYS A 450 -21.62 5.62 9.91
N ALA A 451 -22.56 6.00 10.75
CA ALA A 451 -22.55 5.70 12.18
C ALA A 451 -22.69 4.20 12.42
N GLU A 452 -23.66 3.56 11.77
CA GLU A 452 -23.90 2.12 11.86
C GLU A 452 -22.67 1.31 11.42
N ARG A 453 -22.15 1.58 10.22
CA ARG A 453 -21.01 0.83 9.65
C ARG A 453 -19.70 1.06 10.42
N SER A 454 -19.53 2.19 11.11
CA SER A 454 -18.34 2.45 11.92
C SER A 454 -18.35 1.77 13.30
N GLU A 455 -19.49 1.24 13.76
CA GLU A 455 -19.62 0.69 15.11
C GLU A 455 -18.70 -0.50 15.36
N VAL A 456 -18.44 -1.34 14.34
CA VAL A 456 -17.50 -2.45 14.46
C VAL A 456 -16.06 -1.97 14.73
N MET A 457 -15.65 -0.85 14.14
CA MET A 457 -14.33 -0.26 14.39
C MET A 457 -14.25 0.32 15.80
N TRP A 458 -15.32 0.97 16.29
CA TRP A 458 -15.36 1.47 17.67
C TRP A 458 -15.21 0.34 18.68
N LYS A 459 -15.95 -0.76 18.51
CA LYS A 459 -15.83 -1.95 19.37
C LYS A 459 -14.43 -2.58 19.31
N ALA A 460 -13.83 -2.61 18.12
CA ALA A 460 -12.47 -3.10 17.96
C ALA A 460 -11.46 -2.22 18.70
N VAL A 461 -11.60 -0.89 18.64
CA VAL A 461 -10.74 0.06 19.37
C VAL A 461 -10.91 -0.09 20.88
N GLU A 462 -12.15 -0.18 21.36
CA GLU A 462 -12.43 -0.42 22.78
C GLU A 462 -11.77 -1.71 23.29
N ARG A 463 -11.82 -2.79 22.49
CA ARG A 463 -11.15 -4.05 22.79
C ARG A 463 -9.62 -3.94 22.78
N ALA A 464 -9.07 -3.21 21.81
CA ALA A 464 -7.63 -3.09 21.60
C ALA A 464 -6.94 -2.20 22.64
N VAL A 465 -7.53 -1.03 22.91
CA VAL A 465 -6.98 -0.06 23.85
C VAL A 465 -7.27 -0.47 25.31
N GLY A 466 -8.47 -0.99 25.56
CA GLY A 466 -8.86 -1.55 26.87
C GLY A 466 -9.29 -0.49 27.88
N GLU A 467 -9.01 -0.78 29.16
CA GLU A 467 -9.39 0.10 30.27
C GLU A 467 -8.81 1.51 30.11
N GLY A 468 -9.55 2.51 30.57
CA GLY A 468 -9.20 3.93 30.45
C GLY A 468 -9.67 4.59 29.15
N PHE A 469 -9.91 3.83 28.08
CA PHE A 469 -10.41 4.38 26.84
C PHE A 469 -11.91 4.68 26.91
N SER A 470 -12.30 5.86 26.41
CA SER A 470 -13.71 6.27 26.29
C SER A 470 -13.90 7.08 25.01
N ARG A 471 -14.95 6.78 24.28
CA ARG A 471 -15.31 7.51 23.06
C ARG A 471 -15.52 8.99 23.33
N GLU A 472 -16.09 9.31 24.48
CA GLU A 472 -16.41 10.69 24.91
C GLU A 472 -15.13 11.50 25.11
N LYS A 473 -14.08 10.91 25.66
CA LYS A 473 -12.78 11.54 25.92
C LYS A 473 -11.95 11.80 24.65
N CYS A 474 -12.36 11.27 23.48
CA CYS A 474 -11.66 11.54 22.24
C CYS A 474 -11.88 13.00 21.77
N GLU A 475 -10.80 13.76 21.63
CA GLU A 475 -10.82 15.14 21.14
C GLU A 475 -10.99 15.25 19.63
N VAL A 476 -10.48 14.26 18.90
CA VAL A 476 -10.63 14.12 17.46
C VAL A 476 -11.33 12.79 17.18
N LYS A 477 -12.42 12.85 16.40
CA LYS A 477 -13.22 11.71 15.95
C LYS A 477 -13.56 11.92 14.49
N LEU A 478 -12.87 11.23 13.60
CA LEU A 478 -13.10 11.34 12.16
C LEU A 478 -13.42 9.97 11.61
N VAL A 479 -14.61 9.84 11.03
CA VAL A 479 -14.99 8.62 10.32
C VAL A 479 -14.92 8.87 8.82
N GLY A 480 -14.15 8.06 8.09
CA GLY A 480 -14.10 8.02 6.63
C GLY A 480 -14.95 6.88 6.09
N SER A 481 -15.63 7.09 4.97
CA SER A 481 -16.41 6.10 4.24
C SER A 481 -15.82 5.88 2.85
N PRO A 482 -16.31 4.91 2.06
CA PRO A 482 -15.92 4.74 0.65
C PRO A 482 -16.00 6.03 -0.17
N LEU A 483 -17.03 6.86 0.06
CA LEU A 483 -17.12 8.17 -0.62
C LEU A 483 -16.05 9.16 -0.16
N THR A 484 -15.57 9.06 1.07
CA THR A 484 -14.43 9.86 1.57
C THR A 484 -13.16 9.41 0.88
N HIS A 485 -12.92 8.11 0.85
CA HIS A 485 -11.75 7.49 0.21
C HIS A 485 -11.70 7.82 -1.30
N GLN A 486 -12.79 7.58 -2.02
CA GLN A 486 -12.92 7.95 -3.44
C GLN A 486 -12.63 9.43 -3.68
N ARG A 487 -13.14 10.33 -2.82
CA ARG A 487 -12.98 11.77 -2.97
C ARG A 487 -11.53 12.22 -2.86
N PHE A 488 -10.81 11.73 -1.83
CA PHE A 488 -9.46 12.19 -1.53
C PHE A 488 -8.43 11.53 -2.44
N LEU A 489 -8.57 10.25 -2.74
CA LEU A 489 -7.62 9.51 -3.57
C LEU A 489 -7.97 9.53 -5.06
N ARG A 490 -9.17 10.01 -5.43
CA ARG A 490 -9.66 10.01 -6.83
C ARG A 490 -9.68 8.61 -7.46
N ARG A 491 -9.91 7.58 -6.64
CA ARG A 491 -9.92 6.18 -7.08
C ARG A 491 -11.33 5.73 -7.45
N ASN A 492 -11.43 4.95 -8.51
CA ASN A 492 -12.66 4.29 -8.93
C ASN A 492 -13.29 3.54 -7.75
N ARG A 493 -14.56 3.87 -7.40
CA ARG A 493 -15.33 3.25 -6.30
C ARG A 493 -14.57 3.21 -4.94
N GLY A 494 -13.54 4.02 -4.76
CA GLY A 494 -12.69 3.97 -3.57
C GLY A 494 -12.00 2.60 -3.34
N THR A 495 -11.84 1.79 -4.39
CA THR A 495 -11.31 0.42 -4.27
C THR A 495 -9.91 0.36 -3.65
N TYR A 496 -9.62 -0.73 -2.94
CA TYR A 496 -8.26 -1.04 -2.48
C TYR A 496 -7.32 -1.30 -3.67
N GLY A 497 -7.80 -2.00 -4.68
CA GLY A 497 -7.07 -2.31 -5.90
C GLY A 497 -7.71 -3.44 -6.68
N PRO A 498 -7.04 -3.98 -7.70
CA PRO A 498 -7.51 -5.16 -8.43
C PRO A 498 -7.45 -6.41 -7.55
N ALA A 499 -8.53 -7.19 -7.56
CA ALA A 499 -8.58 -8.51 -6.93
C ALA A 499 -8.13 -9.60 -7.93
N VAL A 500 -6.87 -9.51 -8.38
CA VAL A 500 -6.28 -10.45 -9.34
C VAL A 500 -6.05 -11.80 -8.66
N GLN A 501 -6.51 -12.87 -9.29
CA GLN A 501 -6.33 -14.24 -8.79
C GLN A 501 -5.13 -14.90 -9.44
N ALA A 502 -4.12 -15.23 -8.65
CA ALA A 502 -2.98 -15.99 -9.10
C ALA A 502 -3.40 -17.33 -9.76
N GLY A 503 -2.72 -17.70 -10.84
CA GLY A 503 -2.99 -18.93 -11.58
C GLY A 503 -4.12 -18.84 -12.61
N THR A 504 -5.01 -17.87 -12.50
CA THR A 504 -6.09 -17.62 -13.47
C THR A 504 -5.90 -16.31 -14.21
N ASP A 505 -5.33 -15.31 -13.56
CA ASP A 505 -5.04 -14.01 -14.15
C ASP A 505 -3.69 -13.49 -13.65
N THR A 506 -3.21 -12.40 -14.23
CA THR A 506 -1.98 -11.72 -13.85
C THR A 506 -2.18 -10.21 -13.83
N PHE A 507 -1.47 -9.52 -12.95
CA PHE A 507 -1.41 -8.06 -13.03
C PHE A 507 -0.93 -7.62 -14.42
N PRO A 508 -1.55 -6.58 -15.02
CA PRO A 508 -1.06 -6.03 -16.27
C PRO A 508 0.39 -5.57 -16.15
N GLY A 509 1.13 -5.70 -17.24
CA GLY A 509 2.44 -5.06 -17.36
C GLY A 509 2.32 -3.53 -17.41
N HIS A 510 3.46 -2.88 -17.38
CA HIS A 510 3.57 -1.41 -17.41
C HIS A 510 3.16 -0.78 -18.75
N SER A 511 3.23 -1.51 -19.85
CA SER A 511 2.93 -1.00 -21.20
C SER A 511 1.43 -1.07 -21.49
N THR A 512 0.93 -0.08 -22.23
CA THR A 512 -0.43 -0.06 -22.76
C THR A 512 -0.44 -0.27 -24.28
N PRO A 513 -1.60 -0.57 -24.90
CA PRO A 513 -1.70 -0.58 -26.35
C PRO A 513 -1.47 0.79 -27.04
N ILE A 514 -1.47 1.87 -26.26
CA ILE A 514 -1.23 3.23 -26.78
C ILE A 514 0.26 3.53 -26.61
N PRO A 515 1.02 3.72 -27.70
CA PRO A 515 2.42 4.08 -27.64
C PRO A 515 2.66 5.31 -26.77
N GLN A 516 3.77 5.34 -26.04
CA GLN A 516 4.17 6.40 -25.11
C GLN A 516 3.24 6.59 -23.90
N LEU A 517 2.26 5.69 -23.68
CA LEU A 517 1.48 5.61 -22.46
C LEU A 517 1.89 4.39 -21.66
N TYR A 518 2.32 4.60 -20.44
CA TYR A 518 2.72 3.58 -19.49
C TYR A 518 1.90 3.69 -18.21
N CYS A 519 1.81 2.59 -17.45
CA CYS A 519 1.14 2.54 -16.15
C CYS A 519 2.09 2.05 -15.07
N CYS A 520 1.98 2.61 -13.87
CA CYS A 520 2.62 2.10 -12.65
C CYS A 520 1.64 2.14 -11.49
N GLY A 521 2.06 1.63 -10.34
CA GLY A 521 1.22 1.57 -9.14
C GLY A 521 0.56 0.21 -8.95
N ASP A 522 -0.45 0.17 -8.09
CA ASP A 522 -1.09 -1.06 -7.62
C ASP A 522 -1.95 -1.81 -8.64
N SER A 523 -2.27 -1.17 -9.75
CA SER A 523 -3.00 -1.80 -10.86
C SER A 523 -2.07 -2.45 -11.91
N THR A 524 -0.77 -2.42 -11.67
CA THR A 524 0.28 -2.97 -12.55
C THR A 524 1.20 -3.90 -11.76
N PHE A 525 1.80 -4.88 -12.46
CA PHE A 525 2.78 -5.77 -11.87
C PHE A 525 3.87 -5.00 -11.09
N PRO A 526 4.25 -5.43 -9.87
CA PRO A 526 3.87 -6.67 -9.16
C PRO A 526 2.49 -6.65 -8.50
N GLY A 527 1.86 -5.50 -8.24
CA GLY A 527 0.52 -5.42 -7.67
C GLY A 527 0.39 -4.47 -6.47
N ILE A 528 -0.38 -4.89 -5.47
CA ILE A 528 -0.75 -4.09 -4.30
C ILE A 528 0.35 -4.16 -3.21
N GLY A 529 0.45 -3.10 -2.40
CA GLY A 529 1.38 -2.99 -1.28
C GLY A 529 2.54 -2.04 -1.56
N VAL A 530 3.09 -1.44 -0.50
CA VAL A 530 4.15 -0.42 -0.62
C VAL A 530 5.39 -0.92 -1.37
N PRO A 531 5.93 -2.12 -1.09
CA PRO A 531 7.04 -2.65 -1.88
C PRO A 531 6.69 -2.88 -3.35
N ALA A 532 5.50 -3.42 -3.61
CA ALA A 532 5.05 -3.74 -4.97
C ALA A 532 4.87 -2.47 -5.81
N VAL A 533 4.22 -1.43 -5.28
CA VAL A 533 4.03 -0.17 -6.02
C VAL A 533 5.35 0.57 -6.25
N ALA A 534 6.31 0.47 -5.32
CA ALA A 534 7.64 1.02 -5.51
C ALA A 534 8.39 0.29 -6.64
N ALA A 535 8.34 -1.04 -6.65
CA ALA A 535 8.88 -1.87 -7.74
C ALA A 535 8.20 -1.55 -9.07
N SER A 536 6.87 -1.39 -9.10
CA SER A 536 6.12 -1.02 -10.30
C SER A 536 6.61 0.30 -10.90
N GLY A 537 6.80 1.33 -10.04
CA GLY A 537 7.36 2.62 -10.46
C GLY A 537 8.78 2.49 -11.01
N ALA A 538 9.63 1.69 -10.35
CA ALA A 538 11.00 1.43 -10.79
C ALA A 538 11.07 0.69 -12.14
N ILE A 539 10.21 -0.32 -12.35
CA ILE A 539 10.13 -1.06 -13.61
C ILE A 539 9.84 -0.12 -14.78
N VAL A 540 8.89 0.81 -14.60
CA VAL A 540 8.58 1.81 -15.65
C VAL A 540 9.77 2.72 -15.91
N ALA A 541 10.37 3.29 -14.85
CA ALA A 541 11.51 4.19 -14.99
C ALA A 541 12.68 3.52 -15.71
N ASN A 542 13.04 2.31 -15.28
CA ASN A 542 14.11 1.52 -15.88
C ASN A 542 13.85 1.21 -17.37
N SER A 543 12.59 0.96 -17.75
CA SER A 543 12.21 0.61 -19.12
C SER A 543 12.23 1.81 -20.06
N LEU A 544 12.13 3.04 -19.55
CA LEU A 544 12.15 4.27 -20.33
C LEU A 544 13.56 4.81 -20.65
N VAL A 545 14.58 4.20 -20.05
CA VAL A 545 15.99 4.59 -20.27
C VAL A 545 16.78 3.44 -20.89
N SER A 546 17.97 3.74 -21.42
CA SER A 546 18.84 2.71 -21.99
C SER A 546 19.30 1.70 -20.94
N VAL A 547 19.65 0.49 -21.39
CA VAL A 547 20.23 -0.56 -20.52
C VAL A 547 21.54 -0.06 -19.87
N SER A 548 22.32 0.75 -20.58
CA SER A 548 23.56 1.32 -20.05
C SER A 548 23.30 2.28 -18.89
N GLN A 549 22.35 3.23 -19.04
CA GLN A 549 22.00 4.17 -17.97
C GLN A 549 21.49 3.39 -16.72
N HIS A 550 20.65 2.38 -16.95
CA HIS A 550 20.16 1.53 -15.87
C HIS A 550 21.31 0.77 -15.18
N SER A 551 22.23 0.15 -15.94
CA SER A 551 23.40 -0.54 -15.38
C SER A 551 24.27 0.39 -14.55
N ASN A 552 24.51 1.62 -15.01
CA ASN A 552 25.29 2.61 -14.26
C ASN A 552 24.63 2.96 -12.91
N LEU A 553 23.28 3.02 -12.85
CA LEU A 553 22.59 3.23 -11.58
C LEU A 553 22.78 2.04 -10.63
N LEU A 554 22.65 0.80 -11.13
CA LEU A 554 22.84 -0.41 -10.33
C LEU A 554 24.28 -0.48 -9.79
N ASP A 555 25.28 -0.11 -10.59
CA ASP A 555 26.68 0.00 -10.15
C ASP A 555 26.85 1.04 -9.05
N ALA A 556 26.20 2.21 -9.20
CA ALA A 556 26.30 3.30 -8.24
C ALA A 556 25.75 2.96 -6.85
N ILE A 557 24.80 2.02 -6.76
CA ILE A 557 24.22 1.56 -5.49
C ILE A 557 24.72 0.17 -5.07
N GLY A 558 25.63 -0.43 -5.82
CA GLY A 558 26.29 -1.69 -5.46
C GLY A 558 25.42 -2.93 -5.57
N ILE A 559 24.47 -2.99 -6.53
CA ILE A 559 23.57 -4.13 -6.76
C ILE A 559 23.60 -4.66 -8.20
#